data_09615cd2794ddee8035c711ecd4247b1
#
_entry.id   09615cd2794ddee8035c711ecd4247b1
#
_cell.length_a   1.000
_cell.length_b   1.000
_cell.length_c   1.000
_cell.angle_alpha   90.00
_cell.angle_beta   90.00
_cell.angle_gamma   90.00
#
_symmetry.space_group_name_H-M   'P 1'
#
loop_
_entity.id
_entity.type
_entity.pdbx_description
1 polymer ?
#
loop_
_entity_poly.entity_id
_entity_poly.type
_entity_poly.pdbx_seq_one_letter_code
_entity_poly.pdbx_strand_id
1 'polypeptide(L)'
;IGYICILHTWGSAMNYHPHIHTIVLGGGLDDENKWKETGGKFFLPYGVISKVFRGKYLDELKSLWNDSKLKFHGTAEKYQNSYRFKELLDKCYEKNWVTYCKETFNGAQSVINYLGKYTHRIAISNHRIKSMTDTTVTYVVKDYKNEGCWKEKTISGEEFIRRFMMHVPPKRFVRIRHYGLLSCRNKRKKITHCR
;
A
#
# COMPACT_ATOMS: atom_id res chain seq x y z
N ILE A 1 1.48 -0.86 20.56
CA ILE A 1 1.91 -1.51 19.32
C ILE A 1 2.54 -0.48 18.38
N GLY A 2 3.43 -0.92 17.48
CA GLY A 2 4.03 -0.09 16.44
C GLY A 2 3.91 -0.73 15.06
N TYR A 3 3.76 0.10 14.01
CA TYR A 3 3.68 -0.39 12.64
C TYR A 3 4.19 0.64 11.63
N ILE A 4 4.58 0.16 10.45
CA ILE A 4 5.04 0.95 9.31
C ILE A 4 4.09 0.70 8.15
N CYS A 5 3.55 1.75 7.55
CA CYS A 5 2.75 1.68 6.33
C CYS A 5 3.54 2.22 5.14
N ILE A 6 3.49 1.50 4.03
CA ILE A 6 4.15 1.85 2.77
C ILE A 6 3.09 1.88 1.67
N LEU A 7 2.84 3.04 1.10
CA LEU A 7 1.92 3.17 -0.04
C LEU A 7 2.60 2.72 -1.32
N HIS A 8 1.97 1.78 -2.02
CA HIS A 8 2.27 1.42 -3.39
C HIS A 8 1.10 1.76 -4.30
N THR A 9 1.40 2.17 -5.52
CA THR A 9 0.38 2.55 -6.51
C THR A 9 0.41 1.67 -7.75
N TRP A 10 1.30 0.67 -7.81
CA TRP A 10 1.54 -0.15 -9.01
C TRP A 10 1.30 -1.63 -8.83
N GLY A 11 0.78 -2.25 -9.86
CA GLY A 11 0.81 -3.70 -10.04
C GLY A 11 2.03 -4.17 -10.85
N SER A 12 2.13 -5.47 -11.09
CA SER A 12 3.26 -6.07 -11.84
C SER A 12 3.44 -5.48 -13.24
N ALA A 13 2.37 -5.10 -13.92
CA ALA A 13 2.40 -4.51 -15.26
C ALA A 13 2.47 -2.98 -15.26
N MET A 14 2.88 -2.35 -14.16
CA MET A 14 2.86 -0.90 -13.95
C MET A 14 1.47 -0.27 -14.19
N ASN A 15 0.41 -1.05 -13.99
CA ASN A 15 -0.95 -0.51 -13.96
C ASN A 15 -1.20 0.18 -12.62
N TYR A 16 -2.08 1.17 -12.61
CA TYR A 16 -2.48 1.85 -11.38
C TYR A 16 -3.24 0.88 -10.47
N HIS A 17 -2.63 0.54 -9.33
CA HIS A 17 -3.13 -0.43 -8.36
C HIS A 17 -2.72 -0.01 -6.94
N PRO A 18 -3.39 1.01 -6.36
CA PRO A 18 -3.03 1.51 -5.05
C PRO A 18 -3.32 0.47 -3.97
N HIS A 19 -2.31 0.21 -3.12
CA HIS A 19 -2.43 -0.67 -1.97
C HIS A 19 -1.38 -0.30 -0.91
N ILE A 20 -1.60 -0.73 0.32
CA ILE A 20 -0.74 -0.42 1.45
C ILE A 20 -0.10 -1.71 1.96
N HIS A 21 1.24 -1.73 1.99
CA HIS A 21 1.98 -2.72 2.75
C HIS A 21 2.13 -2.25 4.19
N THR A 22 1.77 -3.10 5.14
CA THR A 22 1.90 -2.78 6.56
C THR A 22 2.78 -3.83 7.24
N ILE A 23 3.82 -3.37 7.93
CA ILE A 23 4.65 -4.21 8.80
C ILE A 23 4.27 -3.84 10.23
N VAL A 24 3.83 -4.83 10.98
CA VAL A 24 3.37 -4.66 12.35
C VAL A 24 4.33 -5.40 13.28
N LEU A 25 4.69 -4.78 14.40
CA LEU A 25 5.49 -5.45 15.43
C LEU A 25 4.69 -6.61 16.04
N GLY A 26 5.36 -7.74 16.30
CA GLY A 26 4.77 -8.92 16.93
C GLY A 26 4.50 -8.77 18.42
N GLY A 27 4.33 -7.55 18.93
CA GLY A 27 4.07 -7.23 20.30
C GLY A 27 3.84 -5.75 20.52
N GLY A 28 3.76 -5.35 21.78
CA GLY A 28 3.57 -3.98 22.22
C GLY A 28 4.05 -3.76 23.65
N LEU A 29 4.11 -2.50 24.06
CA LEU A 29 4.33 -2.14 25.45
C LEU A 29 2.97 -2.06 26.17
N ASP A 30 2.91 -2.62 27.38
CA ASP A 30 1.80 -2.40 28.31
C ASP A 30 1.89 -1.03 29.00
N ASP A 31 1.01 -0.77 29.94
CA ASP A 31 0.95 0.49 30.67
C ASP A 31 2.17 0.72 31.58
N GLU A 32 2.88 -0.36 31.96
CA GLU A 32 4.13 -0.33 32.71
C GLU A 32 5.38 -0.24 31.82
N ASN A 33 5.22 -0.07 30.50
CA ASN A 33 6.26 -0.09 29.48
C ASN A 33 7.04 -1.42 29.38
N LYS A 34 6.43 -2.55 29.78
CA LYS A 34 7.00 -3.87 29.58
C LYS A 34 6.56 -4.42 28.23
N TRP A 35 7.50 -5.08 27.53
CA TRP A 35 7.18 -5.72 26.26
C TRP A 35 6.29 -6.93 26.47
N LYS A 36 5.17 -6.98 25.74
CA LYS A 36 4.28 -8.15 25.63
C LYS A 36 4.19 -8.61 24.20
N GLU A 37 4.56 -9.86 23.95
CA GLU A 37 4.41 -10.48 22.64
C GLU A 37 2.95 -10.84 22.37
N THR A 38 2.56 -10.74 21.09
CA THR A 38 1.30 -11.33 20.64
C THR A 38 1.48 -12.83 20.53
N GLY A 39 0.82 -13.58 21.42
CA GLY A 39 0.92 -15.05 21.40
C GLY A 39 0.44 -15.65 20.07
N GLY A 40 1.30 -16.44 19.41
CA GLY A 40 0.94 -17.27 18.27
C GLY A 40 1.20 -16.68 16.88
N LYS A 41 0.92 -17.49 15.86
CA LYS A 41 1.16 -17.19 14.43
C LYS A 41 0.17 -16.21 13.81
N PHE A 42 -0.85 -15.82 14.57
CA PHE A 42 -2.01 -15.10 14.06
C PHE A 42 -2.20 -13.76 14.76
N PHE A 43 -2.10 -12.66 14.03
CA PHE A 43 -2.15 -11.32 14.60
C PHE A 43 -3.59 -10.76 14.71
N LEU A 44 -4.36 -10.78 13.62
CA LEU A 44 -5.75 -10.29 13.55
C LEU A 44 -6.51 -11.00 12.44
N PRO A 45 -7.83 -11.28 12.62
CA PRO A 45 -8.66 -11.85 11.57
C PRO A 45 -8.71 -10.89 10.36
N TYR A 46 -8.24 -11.34 9.19
CA TYR A 46 -8.23 -10.51 7.98
C TYR A 46 -9.61 -9.97 7.61
N GLY A 47 -10.68 -10.73 7.85
CA GLY A 47 -12.06 -10.29 7.61
C GLY A 47 -12.49 -9.12 8.51
N VAL A 48 -12.01 -9.06 9.76
CA VAL A 48 -12.24 -7.93 10.67
C VAL A 48 -11.48 -6.70 10.19
N ILE A 49 -10.20 -6.84 9.86
CA ILE A 49 -9.39 -5.74 9.33
C ILE A 49 -10.03 -5.16 8.07
N SER A 50 -10.48 -6.02 7.15
CA SER A 50 -11.14 -5.61 5.91
C SER A 50 -12.37 -4.74 6.16
N LYS A 51 -13.27 -5.20 7.03
CA LYS A 51 -14.50 -4.47 7.37
C LYS A 51 -14.22 -3.14 8.06
N VAL A 52 -13.34 -3.14 9.04
CA VAL A 52 -12.96 -1.93 9.80
C VAL A 52 -12.24 -0.93 8.90
N PHE A 53 -11.30 -1.38 8.07
CA PHE A 53 -10.59 -0.51 7.15
C PHE A 53 -11.54 0.11 6.11
N ARG A 54 -12.46 -0.68 5.53
CA ARG A 54 -13.47 -0.19 4.61
C ARG A 54 -14.31 0.92 5.25
N GLY A 55 -14.89 0.67 6.43
CA GLY A 55 -15.72 1.64 7.13
C GLY A 55 -14.96 2.94 7.37
N LYS A 56 -13.80 2.88 8.02
CA LYS A 56 -12.99 4.07 8.31
C LYS A 56 -12.54 4.83 7.07
N TYR A 57 -12.17 4.12 5.99
CA TYR A 57 -11.75 4.76 4.74
C TYR A 57 -12.91 5.52 4.08
N LEU A 58 -14.09 4.90 4.01
CA LEU A 58 -15.27 5.52 3.39
C LEU A 58 -15.82 6.68 4.24
N ASP A 59 -15.77 6.58 5.56
CA ASP A 59 -16.14 7.67 6.47
C ASP A 59 -15.21 8.87 6.30
N GLU A 60 -13.90 8.65 6.22
CA GLU A 60 -12.94 9.72 5.97
C GLU A 60 -13.12 10.34 4.58
N LEU A 61 -13.35 9.51 3.56
CA LEU A 61 -13.62 10.00 2.20
C LEU A 61 -14.88 10.87 2.15
N LYS A 62 -15.93 10.49 2.87
CA LYS A 62 -17.16 11.28 3.02
C LYS A 62 -16.90 12.58 3.75
N SER A 63 -16.11 12.55 4.83
CA SER A 63 -15.72 13.77 5.56
C SER A 63 -14.96 14.74 4.66
N LEU A 64 -13.98 14.28 3.90
CA LEU A 64 -13.21 15.09 2.96
C LEU A 64 -14.09 15.68 1.85
N TRP A 65 -15.11 14.96 1.41
CA TRP A 65 -16.08 15.46 0.43
C TRP A 65 -16.95 16.58 1.03
N ASN A 66 -17.49 16.39 2.22
CA ASN A 66 -18.29 17.37 2.94
C ASN A 66 -17.50 18.66 3.21
N ASP A 67 -16.20 18.51 3.53
CA ASP A 67 -15.29 19.64 3.76
C ASP A 67 -14.80 20.31 2.46
N SER A 68 -15.28 19.88 1.29
CA SER A 68 -14.83 20.37 -0.03
C SER A 68 -13.31 20.24 -0.26
N LYS A 69 -12.67 19.25 0.41
CA LYS A 69 -11.22 18.98 0.29
C LYS A 69 -10.87 18.05 -0.88
N LEU A 70 -11.86 17.41 -1.50
CA LEU A 70 -11.65 16.56 -2.67
C LEU A 70 -11.65 17.39 -3.95
N LYS A 71 -10.67 17.10 -4.81
CA LYS A 71 -10.62 17.64 -6.18
C LYS A 71 -10.91 16.52 -7.17
N PHE A 72 -11.85 16.77 -8.06
CA PHE A 72 -12.25 15.79 -9.07
C PHE A 72 -11.82 16.29 -10.45
N HIS A 73 -11.20 15.41 -11.24
CA HIS A 73 -10.70 15.72 -12.57
C HIS A 73 -11.12 14.65 -13.57
N GLY A 74 -11.35 15.03 -14.81
CA GLY A 74 -11.70 14.14 -15.92
C GLY A 74 -12.95 13.31 -15.62
N THR A 75 -12.90 12.02 -15.77
CA THR A 75 -14.05 11.13 -15.55
C THR A 75 -14.59 11.12 -14.11
N ALA A 76 -13.82 11.65 -13.15
CA ALA A 76 -14.24 11.73 -11.75
C ALA A 76 -15.06 12.98 -11.45
N GLU A 77 -15.15 13.98 -12.33
CA GLU A 77 -15.90 15.24 -12.13
C GLU A 77 -17.38 15.00 -11.80
N LYS A 78 -17.96 13.93 -12.32
CA LYS A 78 -19.34 13.52 -12.00
C LYS A 78 -19.60 13.29 -10.51
N TYR A 79 -18.56 13.03 -9.71
CA TYR A 79 -18.67 12.83 -8.26
C TYR A 79 -18.67 14.13 -7.45
N GLN A 80 -18.61 15.29 -8.10
CA GLN A 80 -18.97 16.56 -7.47
C GLN A 80 -20.46 16.63 -7.14
N ASN A 81 -21.29 15.89 -7.87
CA ASN A 81 -22.70 15.72 -7.56
C ASN A 81 -22.90 14.81 -6.37
N SER A 82 -23.65 15.25 -5.36
CA SER A 82 -23.87 14.53 -4.10
C SER A 82 -24.52 13.17 -4.28
N TYR A 83 -25.48 13.04 -5.18
CA TYR A 83 -26.15 11.79 -5.51
C TYR A 83 -25.15 10.77 -6.10
N ARG A 84 -24.35 11.20 -7.08
CA ARG A 84 -23.34 10.35 -7.71
C ARG A 84 -22.22 9.95 -6.74
N PHE A 85 -21.86 10.86 -5.85
CA PHE A 85 -20.86 10.55 -4.81
C PHE A 85 -21.41 9.53 -3.80
N LYS A 86 -22.66 9.69 -3.36
CA LYS A 86 -23.33 8.70 -2.49
C LYS A 86 -23.41 7.32 -3.17
N GLU A 87 -23.84 7.27 -4.43
CA GLU A 87 -23.88 6.02 -5.21
C GLU A 87 -22.51 5.34 -5.29
N LEU A 88 -21.41 6.12 -5.42
CA LEU A 88 -20.03 5.59 -5.37
C LEU A 88 -19.71 4.97 -4.01
N LEU A 89 -20.03 5.67 -2.91
CA LEU A 89 -19.77 5.16 -1.56
C LEU A 89 -20.54 3.86 -1.30
N ASP A 90 -21.82 3.81 -1.68
CA ASP A 90 -22.67 2.61 -1.51
C ASP A 90 -22.07 1.42 -2.28
N LYS A 91 -21.70 1.61 -3.54
CA LYS A 91 -21.02 0.59 -4.36
C LYS A 91 -19.68 0.13 -3.77
N CYS A 92 -18.92 1.06 -3.18
CA CYS A 92 -17.66 0.71 -2.52
C CYS A 92 -17.91 -0.05 -1.21
N TYR A 93 -19.00 0.24 -0.50
CA TYR A 93 -19.38 -0.43 0.73
C TYR A 93 -19.88 -1.86 0.50
N GLU A 94 -20.57 -2.11 -0.60
CA GLU A 94 -21.03 -3.45 -0.99
C GLU A 94 -19.90 -4.40 -1.35
N LYS A 95 -18.78 -3.87 -1.87
CA LYS A 95 -17.65 -4.69 -2.27
C LYS A 95 -16.88 -5.26 -1.09
N ASN A 96 -16.40 -6.49 -1.24
CA ASN A 96 -15.43 -7.05 -0.32
C ASN A 96 -14.05 -6.43 -0.57
N TRP A 97 -13.54 -5.75 0.46
CA TRP A 97 -12.19 -5.20 0.41
C TRP A 97 -11.19 -6.30 0.76
N VAL A 98 -10.16 -6.44 -0.04
CA VAL A 98 -9.18 -7.50 0.13
C VAL A 98 -8.10 -7.03 1.09
N THR A 99 -7.97 -7.73 2.21
CA THR A 99 -6.83 -7.63 3.12
C THR A 99 -6.13 -8.96 3.19
N TYR A 100 -4.83 -8.96 3.27
CA TYR A 100 -4.01 -10.14 3.36
C TYR A 100 -3.03 -10.00 4.52
N CYS A 101 -3.11 -10.92 5.48
CA CYS A 101 -2.17 -11.00 6.59
C CYS A 101 -1.25 -12.20 6.36
N LYS A 102 0.04 -11.94 6.29
CA LYS A 102 1.07 -12.98 6.21
C LYS A 102 1.63 -13.26 7.60
N GLU A 103 2.02 -14.49 7.83
CA GLU A 103 2.69 -14.90 9.05
C GLU A 103 3.96 -14.07 9.33
N THR A 104 4.39 -14.08 10.58
CA THR A 104 5.55 -13.36 11.08
C THR A 104 6.81 -13.65 10.28
N PHE A 105 7.66 -12.65 10.15
CA PHE A 105 8.98 -12.81 9.54
C PHE A 105 9.90 -13.66 10.44
N ASN A 106 10.64 -14.55 9.84
CA ASN A 106 11.68 -15.30 10.52
C ASN A 106 12.94 -14.42 10.67
N GLY A 107 12.92 -13.57 11.70
CA GLY A 107 14.05 -12.74 12.09
C GLY A 107 14.20 -11.40 11.34
N ALA A 108 15.09 -10.56 11.85
CA ALA A 108 15.29 -9.17 11.38
C ALA A 108 15.72 -9.08 9.91
N GLN A 109 16.55 -10.02 9.43
CA GLN A 109 17.03 -10.02 8.05
C GLN A 109 15.88 -10.16 7.04
N SER A 110 14.86 -10.97 7.35
CA SER A 110 13.68 -11.13 6.51
C SER A 110 12.87 -9.83 6.43
N VAL A 111 12.77 -9.08 7.54
CA VAL A 111 12.13 -7.75 7.57
C VAL A 111 12.91 -6.76 6.72
N ILE A 112 14.24 -6.72 6.85
CA ILE A 112 15.11 -5.82 6.06
C ILE A 112 14.98 -6.13 4.57
N ASN A 113 15.02 -7.40 4.19
CA ASN A 113 14.85 -7.83 2.81
C ASN A 113 13.46 -7.45 2.25
N TYR A 114 12.42 -7.60 3.06
CA TYR A 114 11.07 -7.17 2.70
C TYR A 114 11.00 -5.65 2.51
N LEU A 115 11.50 -4.89 3.48
CA LEU A 115 11.56 -3.42 3.39
C LEU A 115 12.34 -2.98 2.15
N GLY A 116 13.52 -3.55 1.89
CA GLY A 116 14.34 -3.23 0.72
C GLY A 116 13.60 -3.42 -0.60
N LYS A 117 12.74 -4.44 -0.70
CA LYS A 117 11.92 -4.66 -1.90
C LYS A 117 10.86 -3.58 -2.14
N TYR A 118 10.33 -2.98 -1.08
CA TYR A 118 9.15 -2.13 -1.17
C TYR A 118 9.43 -0.64 -0.92
N THR A 119 10.55 -0.28 -0.27
CA THR A 119 10.86 1.12 0.06
C THR A 119 11.61 1.84 -1.05
N HIS A 120 12.56 1.18 -1.71
CA HIS A 120 13.49 1.81 -2.66
C HIS A 120 13.06 1.74 -4.12
N ARG A 121 12.03 0.98 -4.45
CA ARG A 121 11.60 0.78 -5.84
C ARG A 121 10.35 1.59 -6.15
N ILE A 122 10.29 2.12 -7.36
CA ILE A 122 9.10 2.72 -7.96
C ILE A 122 8.77 1.89 -9.19
N ALA A 123 7.54 1.39 -9.24
CA ALA A 123 6.91 0.69 -10.37
C ALA A 123 7.63 -0.54 -10.90
N ILE A 124 8.88 -0.44 -11.33
CA ILE A 124 9.65 -1.51 -11.97
C ILE A 124 11.12 -1.44 -11.55
N SER A 125 11.80 -2.57 -11.54
CA SER A 125 13.25 -2.67 -11.32
C SER A 125 13.96 -2.97 -12.64
N ASN A 126 15.18 -2.48 -12.81
CA ASN A 126 15.95 -2.56 -14.05
C ASN A 126 16.08 -4.00 -14.59
N HIS A 127 16.28 -5.00 -13.71
CA HIS A 127 16.41 -6.39 -14.13
C HIS A 127 15.15 -6.98 -14.79
N ARG A 128 14.00 -6.30 -14.67
CA ARG A 128 12.76 -6.69 -15.35
C ARG A 128 12.66 -6.15 -16.76
N ILE A 129 13.47 -5.16 -17.14
CA ILE A 129 13.58 -4.65 -18.50
C ILE A 129 14.47 -5.61 -19.27
N LYS A 130 13.94 -6.20 -20.35
CA LYS A 130 14.63 -7.19 -21.17
C LYS A 130 15.29 -6.57 -22.39
N SER A 131 14.58 -5.70 -23.08
CA SER A 131 15.10 -4.99 -24.24
C SER A 131 14.40 -3.66 -24.45
N MET A 132 15.07 -2.77 -25.12
CA MET A 132 14.56 -1.48 -25.58
C MET A 132 14.97 -1.27 -27.03
N THR A 133 14.06 -0.76 -27.82
CA THR A 133 14.29 -0.25 -29.16
C THR A 133 14.00 1.25 -29.18
N ASP A 134 14.14 1.90 -30.33
CA ASP A 134 13.83 3.33 -30.47
C ASP A 134 12.34 3.64 -30.16
N THR A 135 11.46 2.66 -30.32
CA THR A 135 10.00 2.85 -30.19
C THR A 135 9.34 2.01 -29.10
N THR A 136 9.96 0.93 -28.63
CA THR A 136 9.33 -0.03 -27.72
C THR A 136 10.20 -0.42 -26.55
N VAL A 137 9.56 -0.84 -25.46
CA VAL A 137 10.19 -1.43 -24.27
C VAL A 137 9.55 -2.78 -23.96
N THR A 138 10.37 -3.82 -23.85
CA THR A 138 9.96 -5.16 -23.42
C THR A 138 10.40 -5.41 -21.99
N TYR A 139 9.48 -5.80 -21.14
CA TYR A 139 9.74 -6.08 -19.74
C TYR A 139 8.90 -7.25 -19.21
N VAL A 140 9.37 -7.87 -18.12
CA VAL A 140 8.74 -9.04 -17.52
C VAL A 140 7.65 -8.62 -16.54
N VAL A 141 6.47 -9.24 -16.65
CA VAL A 141 5.33 -9.05 -15.76
C VAL A 141 4.86 -10.38 -15.18
N LYS A 142 4.29 -10.32 -13.99
CA LYS A 142 3.67 -11.48 -13.36
C LYS A 142 2.20 -11.58 -13.80
N ASP A 143 1.82 -12.71 -14.38
CA ASP A 143 0.45 -12.98 -14.82
C ASP A 143 -0.33 -13.70 -13.72
N TYR A 144 -1.06 -12.96 -12.93
CA TYR A 144 -1.83 -13.52 -11.81
C TYR A 144 -3.05 -14.33 -12.26
N LYS A 145 -3.46 -14.24 -13.53
CA LYS A 145 -4.54 -15.05 -14.08
C LYS A 145 -4.08 -16.47 -14.41
N ASN A 146 -2.78 -16.62 -14.68
CA ASN A 146 -2.13 -17.90 -14.99
C ASN A 146 -1.14 -18.24 -13.87
N GLU A 147 -1.64 -18.55 -12.68
CA GLU A 147 -0.89 -19.02 -11.51
C GLU A 147 0.33 -18.16 -11.12
N GLY A 148 0.36 -16.92 -11.59
CA GLY A 148 1.47 -16.01 -11.31
C GLY A 148 2.74 -16.29 -12.12
N CYS A 149 2.65 -16.94 -13.27
CA CYS A 149 3.77 -17.12 -14.19
C CYS A 149 4.33 -15.79 -14.68
N TRP A 150 5.62 -15.76 -14.95
CA TRP A 150 6.26 -14.61 -15.55
C TRP A 150 6.12 -14.65 -17.08
N LYS A 151 5.73 -13.53 -17.66
CA LYS A 151 5.65 -13.36 -19.13
C LYS A 151 6.23 -12.02 -19.55
N GLU A 152 6.69 -11.96 -20.77
CA GLU A 152 7.14 -10.73 -21.39
C GLU A 152 5.96 -9.88 -21.87
N LYS A 153 6.13 -8.58 -21.77
CA LYS A 153 5.19 -7.57 -22.24
C LYS A 153 5.95 -6.49 -22.96
N THR A 154 5.58 -6.24 -24.22
CA THR A 154 6.11 -5.16 -25.05
C THR A 154 5.08 -4.05 -25.17
N ILE A 155 5.49 -2.82 -24.96
CA ILE A 155 4.65 -1.61 -25.10
C ILE A 155 5.48 -0.51 -25.76
N SER A 156 4.83 0.53 -26.28
CA SER A 156 5.54 1.70 -26.79
C SER A 156 6.33 2.40 -25.69
N GLY A 157 7.42 3.08 -26.03
CA GLY A 157 8.22 3.86 -25.08
C GLY A 157 7.40 4.94 -24.38
N GLU A 158 6.49 5.62 -25.10
CA GLU A 158 5.58 6.61 -24.54
C GLU A 158 4.65 6.01 -23.48
N GLU A 159 4.03 4.86 -23.77
CA GLU A 159 3.16 4.18 -22.82
C GLU A 159 3.92 3.65 -21.61
N PHE A 160 5.18 3.23 -21.79
CA PHE A 160 6.06 2.84 -20.68
C PHE A 160 6.32 4.04 -19.75
N ILE A 161 6.71 5.17 -20.31
CA ILE A 161 6.96 6.42 -19.55
C ILE A 161 5.67 6.88 -18.87
N ARG A 162 4.55 6.90 -19.57
CA ARG A 162 3.24 7.28 -19.01
C ARG A 162 2.90 6.42 -17.79
N ARG A 163 3.06 5.10 -17.89
CA ARG A 163 2.82 4.18 -16.77
C ARG A 163 3.76 4.46 -15.61
N PHE A 164 5.05 4.60 -15.89
CA PHE A 164 6.04 4.87 -14.85
C PHE A 164 5.74 6.18 -14.11
N MET A 165 5.43 7.24 -14.84
CA MET A 165 5.15 8.57 -14.28
C MET A 165 3.92 8.59 -13.36
N MET A 166 2.91 7.76 -13.60
CA MET A 166 1.75 7.64 -12.69
C MET A 166 2.14 7.23 -11.27
N HIS A 167 3.32 6.66 -11.07
CA HIS A 167 3.77 6.12 -9.78
C HIS A 167 4.81 7.01 -9.09
N VAL A 168 5.28 8.05 -9.77
CA VAL A 168 6.18 9.03 -9.17
C VAL A 168 5.38 9.95 -8.24
N PRO A 169 5.65 9.90 -6.92
CA PRO A 169 4.90 10.71 -5.98
C PRO A 169 5.25 12.20 -6.14
N PRO A 170 4.32 13.11 -5.85
CA PRO A 170 4.61 14.54 -5.82
C PRO A 170 5.74 14.88 -4.83
N LYS A 171 6.45 15.97 -5.10
CA LYS A 171 7.49 16.46 -4.18
C LYS A 171 6.93 16.60 -2.76
N ARG A 172 7.68 16.11 -1.78
CA ARG A 172 7.34 16.10 -0.34
C ARG A 172 6.20 15.13 0.05
N PHE A 173 5.72 14.30 -0.85
CA PHE A 173 4.74 13.27 -0.48
C PHE A 173 5.39 12.19 0.37
N VAL A 174 4.88 11.98 1.59
CA VAL A 174 5.39 10.96 2.53
C VAL A 174 4.72 9.62 2.22
N ARG A 175 5.44 8.77 1.46
CA ARG A 175 4.98 7.43 1.06
C ARG A 175 5.09 6.38 2.17
N ILE A 176 6.06 6.56 3.08
CA ILE A 176 6.32 5.65 4.20
C ILE A 176 5.96 6.38 5.49
N ARG A 177 5.07 5.79 6.28
CA ARG A 177 4.61 6.37 7.53
C ARG A 177 4.80 5.41 8.69
N HIS A 178 5.23 5.94 9.83
CA HIS A 178 5.51 5.19 11.05
C HIS A 178 4.48 5.55 12.12
N TYR A 179 3.95 4.55 12.81
CA TYR A 179 2.87 4.72 13.77
C TYR A 179 3.17 4.03 15.11
N GLY A 180 2.47 4.47 16.17
CA GLY A 180 2.59 3.92 17.53
C GLY A 180 4.01 4.01 18.08
N LEU A 181 4.59 2.90 18.52
CA LEU A 181 5.96 2.83 19.05
C LEU A 181 7.02 3.28 18.04
N LEU A 182 6.77 3.07 16.74
CA LEU A 182 7.69 3.38 15.65
C LEU A 182 7.53 4.82 15.15
N SER A 183 6.55 5.60 15.63
CA SER A 183 6.37 6.98 15.22
C SER A 183 7.58 7.84 15.59
N CYS A 184 7.90 8.85 14.78
CA CYS A 184 9.04 9.76 15.02
C CYS A 184 9.00 10.39 16.43
N ARG A 185 7.79 10.65 16.94
CA ARG A 185 7.57 11.24 18.27
C ARG A 185 7.95 10.27 19.40
N ASN A 186 7.67 8.98 19.25
CA ASN A 186 7.75 8.00 20.34
C ASN A 186 8.98 7.10 20.26
N LYS A 187 9.54 6.93 19.07
CA LYS A 187 10.58 5.94 18.77
C LYS A 187 11.78 6.00 19.72
N ARG A 188 12.35 7.18 19.93
CA ARG A 188 13.56 7.35 20.76
C ARG A 188 13.35 6.93 22.21
N LYS A 189 12.16 7.23 22.77
CA LYS A 189 11.84 6.95 24.19
C LYS A 189 11.39 5.50 24.40
N LYS A 190 10.64 4.94 23.46
CA LYS A 190 9.95 3.66 23.67
C LYS A 190 10.70 2.43 23.14
N ILE A 191 11.62 2.56 22.20
CA ILE A 191 12.42 1.42 21.69
C ILE A 191 13.37 0.86 22.77
N THR A 192 13.85 1.69 23.68
CA THR A 192 14.70 1.22 24.79
C THR A 192 13.99 0.23 25.71
N HIS A 193 12.67 0.28 25.79
CA HIS A 193 11.84 -0.64 26.58
C HIS A 193 11.46 -1.93 25.81
N CYS A 194 11.83 -2.02 24.55
CA CYS A 194 11.54 -3.19 23.70
C CYS A 194 12.71 -4.20 23.62
N ARG A 195 13.70 -4.04 24.49
CA ARG A 195 14.89 -4.94 24.57
C ARG A 195 14.78 -5.91 25.71
#